data_6bf1f62971968a272fdb9cad9535bfbe
#
_entry.id   6bf1f62971968a272fdb9cad9535bfbe
#
_cell.length_a   1.000
_cell.length_b   1.000
_cell.length_c   1.000
_cell.angle_alpha   90.00
_cell.angle_beta   90.00
_cell.angle_gamma   90.00
#
_symmetry.space_group_name_H-M   'P 1'
#
loop_
_entity.id
_entity.type
_entity.pdbx_description
1 polymer ?
#
loop_
_entity_poly.entity_id
_entity_poly.type
_entity_poly.pdbx_seq_one_letter_code
_entity_poly.pdbx_strand_id
1 'polypeptide(L)' 'MSASEERGTTGEKCQTSGVYYCVRHPQNEIPLSKGETFPPCSKDGGHATTWILRRRT' A
#
# COMPACT_ATOMS: atom_id res chain seq x y z
N MET A 1 1.77 22.60 -6.78
CA MET A 1 1.85 21.78 -5.69
C MET A 1 1.82 20.31 -6.07
N SER A 2 2.55 19.57 -5.43
CA SER A 2 2.62 18.17 -5.75
C SER A 2 1.39 17.47 -5.23
N ALA A 3 0.98 16.47 -5.94
CA ALA A 3 -0.05 15.60 -5.46
C ALA A 3 0.48 14.87 -4.25
N SER A 4 -0.30 14.80 -3.21
CA SER A 4 0.11 13.99 -2.10
C SER A 4 -0.03 12.53 -2.47
N GLU A 5 0.92 11.77 -2.05
CA GLU A 5 0.85 10.35 -2.24
C GLU A 5 -0.08 9.76 -1.21
N GLU A 6 -1.01 8.94 -1.67
CA GLU A 6 -1.81 8.16 -0.77
C GLU A 6 -0.96 7.06 -0.19
N ARG A 7 -1.02 6.89 1.11
CA ARG A 7 -0.24 5.85 1.76
C ARG A 7 -0.97 5.35 2.98
N GLY A 8 -0.60 4.17 3.41
CA GLY A 8 -1.14 3.61 4.62
C GLY A 8 -0.21 2.54 5.15
N THR A 9 -0.32 2.27 6.42
CA THR A 9 0.50 1.25 7.05
C THR A 9 -0.33 -0.01 7.27
N THR A 10 0.37 -1.13 7.44
CA THR A 10 -0.28 -2.40 7.72
C THR A 10 -1.29 -2.25 8.86
N GLY A 11 -2.50 -2.71 8.61
CA GLY A 11 -3.57 -2.62 9.60
C GLY A 11 -4.51 -1.45 9.40
N GLU A 12 -4.12 -0.46 8.61
CA GLU A 12 -4.99 0.67 8.32
C GLU A 12 -5.92 0.35 7.15
N LYS A 13 -7.01 1.10 7.07
CA LYS A 13 -7.96 0.93 5.97
C LYS A 13 -7.51 1.71 4.76
N CYS A 14 -7.65 1.10 3.59
CA CYS A 14 -7.33 1.75 2.34
C CYS A 14 -8.38 2.81 2.02
N GLN A 15 -7.94 4.01 1.71
CA GLN A 15 -8.85 5.12 1.42
C GLN A 15 -9.08 5.32 -0.08
N THR A 16 -8.21 4.80 -0.91
CA THR A 16 -8.29 5.00 -2.35
C THR A 16 -7.97 3.70 -3.05
N SER A 17 -8.86 3.25 -3.92
CA SER A 17 -8.61 2.03 -4.69
C SER A 17 -7.46 2.24 -5.65
N GLY A 18 -6.59 1.25 -5.76
CA GLY A 18 -5.48 1.34 -6.67
C GLY A 18 -4.45 0.28 -6.42
N VAL A 19 -3.30 0.44 -7.07
CA VAL A 19 -2.17 -0.47 -6.89
C VAL A 19 -1.17 0.20 -5.98
N TYR A 20 -0.80 -0.52 -4.93
CA TYR A 20 0.12 -0.01 -3.92
C TYR A 20 1.40 -0.82 -3.93
N TYR A 21 2.49 -0.20 -3.51
CA TYR A 21 3.76 -0.92 -3.41
C TYR A 21 4.33 -0.76 -2.02
N CYS A 22 5.08 -1.79 -1.61
CA CYS A 22 5.73 -1.77 -0.31
C CYS A 22 6.93 -0.84 -0.35
N VAL A 23 7.01 0.08 0.60
CA VAL A 23 8.08 1.08 0.59
C VAL A 23 9.46 0.43 0.71
N ARG A 24 9.53 -0.72 1.38
CA ARG A 24 10.81 -1.41 1.55
C ARG A 24 11.11 -2.37 0.39
N HIS A 25 10.08 -2.75 -0.35
CA HIS A 25 10.21 -3.68 -1.47
C HIS A 25 9.37 -3.14 -2.62
N PRO A 26 9.85 -2.13 -3.34
CA PRO A 26 9.02 -1.44 -4.35
C PRO A 26 8.50 -2.34 -5.46
N GLN A 27 9.10 -3.50 -5.65
CA GLN A 27 8.64 -4.45 -6.66
C GLN A 27 7.41 -5.23 -6.19
N ASN A 28 7.13 -5.19 -4.89
CA ASN A 28 6.01 -5.93 -4.34
C ASN A 28 4.76 -5.05 -4.41
N GLU A 29 4.00 -5.20 -5.49
CA GLU A 29 2.80 -4.43 -5.72
C GLU A 29 1.57 -5.27 -5.41
N ILE A 30 0.56 -4.64 -4.82
CA ILE A 30 -0.71 -5.30 -4.56
C ILE A 30 -1.84 -4.37 -4.95
N PRO A 31 -2.95 -4.94 -5.47
CA PRO A 31 -4.14 -4.13 -5.71
C PRO A 31 -4.98 -4.10 -4.43
N LEU A 32 -5.53 -2.94 -4.12
CA LEU A 32 -6.39 -2.78 -2.96
C LEU A 32 -7.58 -1.92 -3.34
N SER A 33 -8.74 -2.30 -2.82
CA SER A 33 -9.96 -1.51 -3.00
C SER A 33 -10.20 -0.69 -1.75
N LYS A 34 -10.84 0.45 -1.94
CA LYS A 34 -11.21 1.30 -0.82
C LYS A 34 -11.95 0.47 0.22
N GLY A 35 -11.55 0.61 1.46
CA GLY A 35 -12.15 -0.12 2.56
C GLY A 35 -11.42 -1.39 2.96
N GLU A 36 -10.49 -1.84 2.13
CA GLU A 36 -9.70 -3.00 2.50
C GLU A 36 -8.59 -2.60 3.46
N THR A 37 -8.15 -3.57 4.26
CA THR A 37 -7.10 -3.33 5.23
C THR A 37 -5.75 -3.61 4.59
N PHE A 38 -4.78 -2.73 4.81
CA PHE A 38 -3.44 -2.95 4.30
C PHE A 38 -2.84 -4.18 4.96
N PRO A 39 -2.38 -5.15 4.16
CA PRO A 39 -1.78 -6.37 4.72
C PRO A 39 -0.32 -6.14 5.07
N PRO A 40 0.30 -7.07 5.78
CA PRO A 40 1.74 -7.02 5.96
C PRO A 40 2.44 -7.36 4.64
N CYS A 41 3.65 -6.85 4.49
CA CYS A 41 4.45 -7.19 3.33
C CYS A 41 4.87 -8.66 3.45
N SER A 42 4.63 -9.44 2.41
CA SER A 42 4.95 -10.87 2.46
C SER A 42 6.44 -11.14 2.27
N LYS A 43 7.20 -10.12 1.89
CA LYS A 43 8.64 -10.29 1.81
C LYS A 43 9.23 -10.28 3.21
N ASP A 44 10.38 -10.88 3.37
CA ASP A 44 11.07 -10.93 4.66
C ASP A 44 10.19 -11.48 5.77
N GLY A 45 9.37 -12.48 5.45
CA GLY A 45 8.60 -13.16 6.47
C GLY A 45 7.33 -12.48 6.93
N GLY A 46 6.90 -11.45 6.23
CA GLY A 46 5.63 -10.83 6.56
C GLY A 46 5.75 -9.81 7.68
N HIS A 47 6.29 -8.66 7.39
CA HIS A 47 6.47 -7.60 8.39
C HIS A 47 5.50 -6.45 8.13
N ALA A 48 5.26 -5.66 9.16
CA ALA A 48 4.47 -4.44 9.01
C ALA A 48 5.26 -3.45 8.14
N THR A 49 4.55 -2.73 7.28
CA THR A 49 5.21 -1.83 6.37
C THR A 49 4.28 -0.69 5.99
N THR A 50 4.81 0.27 5.25
CA THR A 50 4.02 1.34 4.67
C THR A 50 3.81 1.03 3.20
N TRP A 51 2.56 1.17 2.76
CA TRP A 51 2.20 0.97 1.36
C TRP A 51 1.92 2.33 0.74
N ILE A 52 2.43 2.54 -0.46
CA ILE A 52 2.29 3.81 -1.16
C ILE A 52 1.55 3.57 -2.46
N LEU A 53 0.57 4.43 -2.73
CA LEU A 53 -0.22 4.31 -3.96
C LEU A 53 0.65 4.59 -5.16
N ARG A 54 0.72 3.60 -6.07
CA ARG A 54 1.47 3.77 -7.31
C ARG A 54 0.58 4.30 -8.42
N ARG A 55 -0.63 3.76 -8.53
CA ARG A 55 -1.59 4.28 -9.50
C ARG A 55 -2.99 3.92 -9.05
N ARG A 56 -3.92 4.78 -9.37
CA ARG A 56 -5.32 4.56 -9.04
C ARG A 56 -5.98 3.67 -10.07
N THR A 57 -7.01 2.98 -9.62
CA THR A 57 -7.81 2.17 -10.52
C THR A 57 -9.23 2.70 -10.58
#